data_7e5aab515b5b77d0abf7d502d0f8e781
#
_entry.id   7e5aab515b5b77d0abf7d502d0f8e781
#
_cell.length_a   1.000
_cell.length_b   1.000
_cell.length_c   1.000
_cell.angle_alpha   90.00
_cell.angle_beta   90.00
_cell.angle_gamma   90.00
#
_symmetry.space_group_name_H-M   'P 1'
#
loop_
_entity.id
_entity.type
_entity.pdbx_description
1 polymer ?
#
loop_
_entity_poly.entity_id
_entity_poly.type
_entity_poly.pdbx_seq_one_letter_code
_entity_poly.pdbx_strand_id
1 'polypeptide(L)'
;PKENRPVKMSTSRYEWLASTVKQLDEDYIDDYPSAYYIGPSTMRYNCFSYAFYLQSTTNQYILSNPVSNFWEDGSYVQVSSPKTGDIALYWDDDLDAYRHAGIVTATKPEVWVCSKWGNTPLMEHPVMECPYSYMTVHYYRLYTEL
;
A
#
# COMPACT_ATOMS: atom_id res chain seq x y z
N PRO A 1 19.47 -4.83 14.35
CA PRO A 1 18.76 -6.06 14.68
C PRO A 1 17.27 -5.80 14.89
N LYS A 2 16.51 -6.79 14.59
CA LYS A 2 15.07 -6.77 14.70
C LYS A 2 14.62 -6.83 16.17
N GLU A 3 13.67 -5.97 16.54
CA GLU A 3 13.18 -5.89 17.92
C GLU A 3 11.80 -6.56 18.13
N ASN A 4 11.12 -6.99 17.07
CA ASN A 4 9.79 -7.61 17.11
C ASN A 4 8.72 -6.76 17.82
N ARG A 5 8.68 -5.47 17.53
CA ARG A 5 7.66 -4.57 18.08
C ARG A 5 6.29 -4.93 17.52
N PRO A 6 5.23 -4.91 18.35
CA PRO A 6 3.89 -5.29 17.89
C PRO A 6 3.27 -4.25 16.97
N VAL A 7 2.42 -4.73 16.05
CA VAL A 7 1.59 -3.88 15.19
C VAL A 7 0.13 -4.28 15.42
N LYS A 8 -0.74 -3.27 15.57
CA LYS A 8 -2.16 -3.49 15.83
C LYS A 8 -2.90 -3.84 14.54
N MET A 9 -3.70 -4.90 14.59
CA MET A 9 -4.58 -5.33 13.52
C MET A 9 -6.03 -5.24 13.99
N SER A 10 -6.91 -4.71 13.14
CA SER A 10 -8.33 -4.56 13.45
C SER A 10 -9.18 -4.98 12.25
N THR A 11 -10.49 -5.11 12.48
CA THR A 11 -11.47 -5.39 11.44
C THR A 11 -12.46 -4.23 11.33
N SER A 12 -12.99 -4.01 10.12
CA SER A 12 -14.03 -3.00 9.90
C SER A 12 -15.41 -3.64 9.98
N ARG A 13 -16.34 -2.97 10.68
CA ARG A 13 -17.76 -3.32 10.70
C ARG A 13 -18.53 -2.70 9.54
N TYR A 14 -17.91 -1.76 8.85
CA TYR A 14 -18.54 -0.98 7.79
C TYR A 14 -18.08 -1.45 6.42
N GLU A 15 -18.97 -1.30 5.44
CA GLU A 15 -18.64 -1.51 4.04
C GLU A 15 -19.49 -0.57 3.19
N TRP A 16 -18.97 -0.26 2.00
CA TRP A 16 -19.71 0.52 1.02
C TRP A 16 -20.94 -0.24 0.50
N LEU A 17 -21.99 0.50 0.15
CA LEU A 17 -23.07 -0.05 -0.66
C LEU A 17 -22.50 -0.47 -2.03
N ALA A 18 -23.08 -1.51 -2.63
CA ALA A 18 -22.61 -2.03 -3.92
C ALA A 18 -22.60 -0.96 -5.02
N SER A 19 -23.60 -0.09 -5.05
CA SER A 19 -23.66 1.02 -6.00
C SER A 19 -22.54 2.03 -5.79
N THR A 20 -22.14 2.27 -4.55
CA THR A 20 -21.04 3.16 -4.19
C THR A 20 -19.70 2.55 -4.63
N VAL A 21 -19.50 1.25 -4.41
CA VAL A 21 -18.30 0.51 -4.88
C VAL A 21 -18.13 0.70 -6.38
N LYS A 22 -19.20 0.47 -7.14
CA LYS A 22 -19.18 0.60 -8.60
C LYS A 22 -18.77 2.00 -9.02
N GLN A 23 -19.36 3.03 -8.41
CA GLN A 23 -19.06 4.43 -8.73
C GLN A 23 -17.62 4.80 -8.39
N LEU A 24 -17.15 4.42 -7.20
CA LEU A 24 -15.78 4.68 -6.78
C LEU A 24 -14.78 4.01 -7.72
N ASP A 25 -15.01 2.74 -8.06
CA ASP A 25 -14.12 2.01 -8.96
C ASP A 25 -14.06 2.65 -10.34
N GLU A 26 -15.21 3.01 -10.91
CA GLU A 26 -15.28 3.67 -12.21
C GLU A 26 -14.56 5.03 -12.20
N ASP A 27 -14.74 5.82 -11.16
CA ASP A 27 -14.11 7.14 -11.04
C ASP A 27 -12.59 7.04 -11.03
N TYR A 28 -12.04 6.10 -10.27
CA TYR A 28 -10.59 5.90 -10.19
C TYR A 28 -10.00 5.28 -11.46
N ILE A 29 -10.71 4.37 -12.10
CA ILE A 29 -10.30 3.82 -13.39
C ILE A 29 -10.23 4.93 -14.44
N ASP A 30 -11.20 5.81 -14.46
CA ASP A 30 -11.26 6.92 -15.41
C ASP A 30 -10.19 7.98 -15.14
N ASP A 31 -9.94 8.29 -13.88
CA ASP A 31 -8.96 9.31 -13.47
C ASP A 31 -7.50 8.86 -13.66
N TYR A 32 -7.26 7.54 -13.63
CA TYR A 32 -5.92 6.96 -13.73
C TYR A 32 -5.85 5.91 -14.84
N PRO A 33 -5.93 6.33 -16.11
CA PRO A 33 -6.02 5.39 -17.24
C PRO A 33 -4.77 4.53 -17.45
N SER A 34 -3.63 4.90 -16.86
CA SER A 34 -2.40 4.09 -16.91
C SER A 34 -2.39 2.96 -15.89
N ALA A 35 -3.30 2.97 -14.92
CA ALA A 35 -3.38 1.96 -13.88
C ALA A 35 -4.27 0.79 -14.30
N TYR A 36 -3.94 -0.40 -13.78
CA TYR A 36 -4.77 -1.59 -13.95
C TYR A 36 -5.62 -1.82 -12.69
N TYR A 37 -6.91 -2.02 -12.89
CA TYR A 37 -7.84 -2.37 -11.83
C TYR A 37 -7.63 -3.82 -11.40
N ILE A 38 -7.37 -4.05 -10.09
CA ILE A 38 -7.09 -5.37 -9.53
C ILE A 38 -8.24 -5.85 -8.64
N GLY A 39 -8.82 -4.96 -7.84
CA GLY A 39 -9.88 -5.33 -6.92
C GLY A 39 -10.74 -4.17 -6.48
N PRO A 40 -11.95 -4.45 -6.00
CA PRO A 40 -12.95 -3.44 -5.73
C PRO A 40 -12.64 -2.58 -4.52
N SER A 41 -13.20 -1.37 -4.52
CA SER A 41 -13.24 -0.49 -3.36
C SER A 41 -13.85 -1.23 -2.18
N THR A 42 -13.20 -1.17 -1.02
CA THR A 42 -13.69 -1.79 0.21
C THR A 42 -13.07 -1.14 1.43
N MET A 43 -13.81 -1.09 2.51
CA MET A 43 -13.33 -0.63 3.82
C MET A 43 -12.70 -1.75 4.64
N ARG A 44 -12.64 -2.99 4.12
CA ARG A 44 -12.23 -4.18 4.88
C ARG A 44 -10.75 -4.26 5.15
N TYR A 45 -9.92 -3.71 4.25
CA TYR A 45 -8.47 -3.68 4.44
C TYR A 45 -7.89 -2.38 3.89
N ASN A 46 -6.70 -2.03 4.36
CA ASN A 46 -6.01 -0.80 3.94
C ASN A 46 -4.68 -1.11 3.23
N CYS A 47 -4.03 -0.06 2.76
CA CYS A 47 -2.75 -0.17 2.04
C CYS A 47 -1.65 -0.85 2.85
N PHE A 48 -1.56 -0.57 4.15
CA PHE A 48 -0.55 -1.17 5.01
C PHE A 48 -0.79 -2.67 5.21
N SER A 49 -2.05 -3.07 5.42
CA SER A 49 -2.39 -4.49 5.54
C SER A 49 -2.12 -5.25 4.24
N TYR A 50 -2.44 -4.65 3.09
CA TYR A 50 -2.12 -5.26 1.81
C TYR A 50 -0.62 -5.43 1.62
N ALA A 51 0.16 -4.39 1.91
CA ALA A 51 1.60 -4.41 1.71
C ALA A 51 2.34 -5.33 2.69
N PHE A 52 1.99 -5.27 3.98
CA PHE A 52 2.77 -5.93 5.04
C PHE A 52 2.19 -7.24 5.54
N TYR A 53 0.92 -7.54 5.27
CA TYR A 53 0.27 -8.72 5.82
C TYR A 53 -0.24 -9.69 4.75
N LEU A 54 -1.26 -9.31 3.97
CA LEU A 54 -1.92 -10.23 3.03
C LEU A 54 -2.22 -9.54 1.70
N GLN A 55 -1.53 -9.95 0.65
CA GLN A 55 -1.67 -9.45 -0.71
C GLN A 55 -2.84 -10.18 -1.39
N SER A 56 -4.07 -9.87 -0.95
CA SER A 56 -5.28 -10.52 -1.46
C SER A 56 -6.47 -9.58 -1.38
N THR A 57 -7.39 -9.69 -2.35
CA THR A 57 -8.68 -8.99 -2.31
C THR A 57 -9.61 -9.55 -1.24
N THR A 58 -9.28 -10.70 -0.66
CA THR A 58 -10.05 -11.32 0.45
C THR A 58 -9.55 -10.91 1.83
N ASN A 59 -8.54 -10.04 1.90
CA ASN A 59 -8.03 -9.52 3.15
C ASN A 59 -9.15 -8.82 3.93
N GLN A 60 -9.27 -9.12 5.22
CA GLN A 60 -10.32 -8.60 6.12
C GLN A 60 -9.76 -7.76 7.26
N TYR A 61 -8.48 -7.34 7.16
CA TYR A 61 -7.79 -6.70 8.28
C TYR A 61 -7.26 -5.33 7.91
N ILE A 62 -7.25 -4.44 8.90
CA ILE A 62 -6.68 -3.11 8.83
C ILE A 62 -5.47 -3.07 9.76
N LEU A 63 -4.31 -2.68 9.23
CA LEU A 63 -3.14 -2.38 10.05
C LEU A 63 -3.11 -0.89 10.34
N SER A 64 -2.98 -0.55 11.63
CA SER A 64 -2.94 0.83 12.09
C SER A 64 -1.77 1.05 13.06
N ASN A 65 -1.69 2.23 13.64
CA ASN A 65 -0.62 2.60 14.57
C ASN A 65 -0.42 1.54 15.67
N PRO A 66 0.82 1.18 15.99
CA PRO A 66 2.02 1.78 15.42
C PRO A 66 2.58 1.00 14.23
N VAL A 67 2.00 1.16 13.04
CA VAL A 67 2.45 0.50 11.80
C VAL A 67 3.93 0.78 11.52
N SER A 68 4.46 1.92 11.98
CA SER A 68 5.87 2.28 11.86
C SER A 68 6.81 1.24 12.49
N ASN A 69 6.32 0.37 13.37
CA ASN A 69 7.13 -0.69 13.95
C ASN A 69 7.69 -1.64 12.89
N PHE A 70 7.04 -1.79 11.72
CA PHE A 70 7.57 -2.63 10.65
C PHE A 70 8.95 -2.17 10.17
N TRP A 71 9.22 -0.89 10.14
CA TRP A 71 10.52 -0.35 9.71
C TRP A 71 11.36 0.18 10.87
N GLU A 72 10.75 0.62 11.96
CA GLU A 72 11.49 1.13 13.12
C GLU A 72 12.12 0.02 13.97
N ASP A 73 11.54 -1.18 13.95
CA ASP A 73 12.07 -2.31 14.72
C ASP A 73 13.13 -3.12 13.96
N GLY A 74 13.51 -2.71 12.77
CA GLY A 74 14.51 -3.39 11.95
C GLY A 74 13.98 -4.55 11.12
N SER A 75 12.67 -4.84 11.14
CA SER A 75 12.07 -5.89 10.31
C SER A 75 12.18 -5.58 8.83
N TYR A 76 11.97 -4.33 8.45
CA TYR A 76 12.10 -3.83 7.08
C TYR A 76 13.17 -2.76 7.03
N VAL A 77 14.07 -2.88 6.06
CA VAL A 77 15.25 -2.01 5.93
C VAL A 77 15.18 -1.26 4.62
N GLN A 78 15.46 0.04 4.66
CA GLN A 78 15.45 0.88 3.47
C GLN A 78 16.53 0.43 2.48
N VAL A 79 16.16 0.36 1.19
CA VAL A 79 17.05 -0.01 0.10
C VAL A 79 17.02 1.08 -0.97
N SER A 80 18.14 1.26 -1.70
CA SER A 80 18.27 2.32 -2.71
C SER A 80 17.76 1.87 -4.08
N SER A 81 17.82 0.57 -4.39
CA SER A 81 17.41 0.01 -5.67
C SER A 81 16.27 -0.98 -5.45
N PRO A 82 15.05 -0.67 -5.89
CA PRO A 82 13.91 -1.55 -5.64
C PRO A 82 14.01 -2.84 -6.44
N LYS A 83 13.44 -3.91 -5.87
CA LYS A 83 13.20 -5.20 -6.51
C LYS A 83 11.73 -5.56 -6.37
N THR A 84 11.25 -6.43 -7.26
CA THR A 84 9.90 -7.00 -7.14
C THR A 84 9.73 -7.65 -5.76
N GLY A 85 8.64 -7.33 -5.08
CA GLY A 85 8.36 -7.79 -3.73
C GLY A 85 8.74 -6.79 -2.63
N ASP A 86 9.53 -5.76 -2.95
CA ASP A 86 9.83 -4.71 -1.99
C ASP A 86 8.59 -3.89 -1.65
N ILE A 87 8.62 -3.22 -0.51
CA ILE A 87 7.59 -2.29 -0.08
C ILE A 87 7.95 -0.90 -0.59
N ALA A 88 7.00 -0.24 -1.28
CA ALA A 88 7.08 1.18 -1.60
C ALA A 88 6.35 1.94 -0.50
N LEU A 89 7.05 2.78 0.25
CA LEU A 89 6.48 3.64 1.28
C LEU A 89 6.47 5.09 0.81
N TYR A 90 5.32 5.73 0.89
CA TYR A 90 5.09 7.10 0.43
C TYR A 90 5.15 8.05 1.63
N TRP A 91 6.15 8.90 1.62
CA TRP A 91 6.42 9.87 2.68
C TRP A 91 5.69 11.18 2.41
N ASP A 92 4.94 11.65 3.40
CA ASP A 92 4.25 12.94 3.37
C ASP A 92 5.06 13.96 4.17
N ASP A 93 5.65 14.94 3.48
CA ASP A 93 6.47 15.96 4.11
C ASP A 93 5.66 16.87 5.05
N ASP A 94 4.39 17.11 4.74
CA ASP A 94 3.54 17.97 5.55
C ASP A 94 3.20 17.33 6.90
N LEU A 95 3.05 16.00 6.93
CA LEU A 95 2.70 15.25 8.12
C LEU A 95 3.92 14.58 8.77
N ASP A 96 5.09 14.66 8.13
CA ASP A 96 6.34 14.05 8.59
C ASP A 96 6.16 12.56 8.91
N ALA A 97 5.53 11.82 7.99
CA ALA A 97 5.19 10.41 8.17
C ALA A 97 4.95 9.69 6.85
N TYR A 98 5.14 8.36 6.85
CA TYR A 98 4.67 7.51 5.77
C TYR A 98 3.17 7.34 5.85
N ARG A 99 2.47 7.67 4.76
CA ARG A 99 1.01 7.69 4.71
C ARG A 99 0.41 6.66 3.76
N HIS A 100 1.23 6.02 2.95
CA HIS A 100 0.77 5.04 1.97
C HIS A 100 1.84 3.98 1.74
N ALA A 101 1.41 2.78 1.38
CA ALA A 101 2.29 1.67 1.08
C ALA A 101 1.76 0.84 -0.09
N GLY A 102 2.69 0.23 -0.82
CA GLY A 102 2.37 -0.72 -1.87
C GLY A 102 3.47 -1.76 -2.02
N ILE A 103 3.22 -2.74 -2.89
CA ILE A 103 4.18 -3.79 -3.24
C ILE A 103 4.74 -3.49 -4.63
N VAL A 104 6.06 -3.51 -4.79
CA VAL A 104 6.71 -3.37 -6.10
C VAL A 104 6.44 -4.63 -6.91
N THR A 105 5.83 -4.46 -8.09
CA THR A 105 5.47 -5.57 -8.99
C THR A 105 6.35 -5.65 -10.21
N ALA A 106 7.01 -4.55 -10.59
CA ALA A 106 7.98 -4.49 -11.69
C ALA A 106 8.94 -3.33 -11.48
N THR A 107 10.12 -3.41 -12.09
CA THR A 107 11.14 -2.35 -11.99
C THR A 107 11.59 -1.80 -13.34
N LYS A 108 11.22 -2.46 -14.43
CA LYS A 108 11.62 -2.06 -15.80
C LYS A 108 10.42 -2.10 -16.74
N PRO A 109 10.29 -1.14 -17.65
CA PRO A 109 11.17 0.03 -17.86
C PRO A 109 11.06 1.09 -16.77
N GLU A 110 10.04 1.01 -15.92
CA GLU A 110 9.81 1.88 -14.76
C GLU A 110 9.27 1.05 -13.59
N VAL A 111 9.29 1.63 -12.41
CA VAL A 111 8.77 0.95 -11.21
C VAL A 111 7.24 0.95 -11.25
N TRP A 112 6.66 -0.25 -11.08
CA TRP A 112 5.23 -0.47 -10.92
C TRP A 112 4.94 -0.98 -9.52
N VAL A 113 3.79 -0.59 -8.98
CA VAL A 113 3.37 -0.89 -7.62
C VAL A 113 1.91 -1.34 -7.62
N CYS A 114 1.59 -2.34 -6.81
CA CYS A 114 0.21 -2.69 -6.50
C CYS A 114 -0.12 -2.17 -5.10
N SER A 115 -1.16 -1.35 -4.99
CA SER A 115 -1.51 -0.72 -3.72
C SER A 115 -3.01 -0.51 -3.58
N LYS A 116 -3.50 -0.58 -2.35
CA LYS A 116 -4.89 -0.28 -2.01
C LYS A 116 -5.01 1.23 -1.76
N TRP A 117 -5.83 1.91 -2.54
CA TRP A 117 -5.99 3.36 -2.44
C TRP A 117 -6.99 3.74 -1.36
N GLY A 118 -6.57 3.59 -0.09
CA GLY A 118 -7.43 3.84 1.05
C GLY A 118 -8.63 2.88 1.06
N ASN A 119 -9.84 3.42 1.19
CA ASN A 119 -11.09 2.65 1.12
C ASN A 119 -11.59 2.47 -0.32
N THR A 120 -10.80 2.84 -1.32
CA THR A 120 -11.10 2.78 -2.74
C THR A 120 -10.37 1.62 -3.41
N PRO A 121 -10.25 1.51 -4.74
CA PRO A 121 -9.85 0.23 -5.33
C PRO A 121 -8.39 -0.16 -5.08
N LEU A 122 -8.13 -1.44 -5.27
CA LEU A 122 -6.79 -2.00 -5.37
C LEU A 122 -6.33 -1.86 -6.81
N MET A 123 -5.21 -1.16 -7.04
CA MET A 123 -4.72 -0.82 -8.37
C MET A 123 -3.25 -1.21 -8.53
N GLU A 124 -2.88 -1.64 -9.73
CA GLU A 124 -1.47 -1.76 -10.13
C GLU A 124 -1.14 -0.60 -11.07
N HIS A 125 -0.08 0.14 -10.77
CA HIS A 125 0.17 1.43 -11.42
C HIS A 125 1.66 1.78 -11.44
N PRO A 126 2.11 2.64 -12.36
CA PRO A 126 3.43 3.26 -12.23
C PRO A 126 3.52 3.96 -10.88
N VAL A 127 4.67 3.90 -10.23
CA VAL A 127 4.83 4.27 -8.81
C VAL A 127 4.32 5.69 -8.50
N MET A 128 4.46 6.64 -9.42
CA MET A 128 4.02 8.03 -9.22
C MET A 128 2.71 8.38 -9.92
N GLU A 129 2.04 7.44 -10.59
CA GLU A 129 0.74 7.67 -11.22
C GLU A 129 -0.38 7.13 -10.34
N CYS A 130 -0.64 7.84 -9.24
CA CYS A 130 -1.62 7.48 -8.22
C CYS A 130 -2.01 8.73 -7.42
N PRO A 131 -3.06 8.64 -6.57
CA PRO A 131 -3.47 9.79 -5.74
C PRO A 131 -2.40 10.29 -4.76
N TYR A 132 -1.35 9.50 -4.53
CA TYR A 132 -0.27 9.82 -3.59
C TYR A 132 0.98 10.37 -4.27
N SER A 133 0.87 10.82 -5.52
CA SER A 133 2.00 11.28 -6.33
C SER A 133 2.70 12.54 -5.79
N TYR A 134 2.07 13.27 -4.87
CA TYR A 134 2.68 14.42 -4.20
C TYR A 134 3.68 14.03 -3.11
N MET A 135 3.73 12.73 -2.73
CA MET A 135 4.63 12.20 -1.71
C MET A 135 5.96 11.74 -2.29
N THR A 136 6.96 11.57 -1.43
CA THR A 136 8.26 10.99 -1.80
C THR A 136 8.25 9.49 -1.51
N VAL A 137 8.74 8.68 -2.46
CA VAL A 137 8.73 7.22 -2.32
C VAL A 137 10.09 6.73 -1.86
N HIS A 138 10.08 5.90 -0.82
CA HIS A 138 11.23 5.13 -0.36
C HIS A 138 10.91 3.65 -0.41
N TYR A 139 11.93 2.80 -0.66
CA TYR A 139 11.74 1.36 -0.80
C TYR A 139 12.33 0.63 0.38
N TYR A 140 11.61 -0.39 0.88
CA TYR A 140 12.01 -1.19 2.02
C TYR A 140 11.94 -2.67 1.69
N ARG A 141 12.81 -3.44 2.29
CA ARG A 141 12.90 -4.89 2.10
C ARG A 141 12.98 -5.60 3.44
N LEU A 142 12.34 -6.76 3.54
CA LEU A 142 12.40 -7.59 4.74
C LEU A 142 13.87 -7.92 5.03
N TYR A 143 14.28 -7.80 6.30
CA TYR A 143 15.68 -7.96 6.68
C TYR A 143 16.28 -9.33 6.29
N THR A 144 15.46 -10.39 6.24
CA THR A 144 15.88 -11.73 5.84
C THR A 144 16.11 -11.87 4.33
N GLU A 145 15.72 -10.88 3.54
CA GLU A 145 15.83 -10.88 2.07
C GLU A 145 16.91 -9.93 1.54
N LEU A 146 17.66 -9.34 2.44
CA LEU A 146 18.76 -8.43 2.07
C LEU A 146 19.90 -9.14 1.36
#